data_e2af5da893fcc1f8f39a06a8c3e8d016
#
_entry.id   e2af5da893fcc1f8f39a06a8c3e8d016
#
_cell.length_a   1.000
_cell.length_b   1.000
_cell.length_c   1.000
_cell.angle_alpha   90.00
_cell.angle_beta   90.00
_cell.angle_gamma   90.00
#
_symmetry.space_group_name_H-M   'P 1'
#
loop_
_entity.id
_entity.type
_entity.pdbx_description
1 polymer ?
#
loop_
_entity_poly.entity_id
_entity_poly.type
_entity_poly.pdbx_seq_one_letter_code
_entity_poly.pdbx_strand_id
1 'polypeptide(L)'
;YTRDPRALQLLEIAQKEKVAGKFVRLAQEIDHILWKRTEKELHLNIDGAMAAILSDLDVPWQMARAFFIIPRTVGICAHVHEETVFEKPYRRFDDEEVEYIEPEKE
;
A
#
# COMPACT_ATOMS: atom_id res chain seq x y z
N TYR A 1 -1.21 -0.64 15.77
CA TYR A 1 -1.11 -0.55 14.30
C TYR A 1 -2.47 -0.87 13.72
N THR A 2 -3.11 0.10 13.13
CA THR A 2 -4.36 -0.08 12.37
C THR A 2 -4.11 -0.86 11.09
N ARG A 3 -5.07 -1.67 10.66
CA ARG A 3 -5.01 -2.37 9.37
C ARG A 3 -4.78 -1.37 8.23
N ASP A 4 -3.95 -1.73 7.25
CA ASP A 4 -3.71 -0.88 6.07
C ASP A 4 -5.01 -0.73 5.24
N PRO A 5 -5.62 0.47 5.20
CA PRO A 5 -6.89 0.67 4.50
C PRO A 5 -6.79 0.42 2.99
N ARG A 6 -5.60 0.62 2.42
CA ARG A 6 -5.33 0.37 1.00
C ARG A 6 -5.37 -1.13 0.69
N ALA A 7 -4.81 -1.97 1.61
CA ALA A 7 -4.87 -3.42 1.47
C ALA A 7 -6.32 -3.92 1.53
N LEU A 8 -7.11 -3.42 2.47
CA LEU A 8 -8.53 -3.78 2.60
C LEU A 8 -9.29 -3.43 1.33
N GLN A 9 -9.15 -2.20 0.85
CA GLN A 9 -9.83 -1.74 -0.37
C GLN A 9 -9.44 -2.56 -1.60
N LEU A 10 -8.15 -2.89 -1.75
CA LEU A 10 -7.67 -3.68 -2.86
C LEU A 10 -8.23 -5.12 -2.83
N LEU A 11 -8.31 -5.73 -1.65
CA LEU A 11 -8.91 -7.05 -1.46
C LEU A 11 -10.41 -7.05 -1.75
N GLU A 12 -11.14 -6.00 -1.35
CA GLU A 12 -12.57 -5.84 -1.67
C GLU A 12 -12.78 -5.74 -3.18
N ILE A 13 -11.97 -4.94 -3.88
CA ILE A 13 -12.00 -4.85 -5.34
C ILE A 13 -11.75 -6.23 -5.97
N ALA A 14 -10.72 -6.96 -5.51
CA ALA A 14 -10.40 -8.27 -6.02
C ALA A 14 -11.56 -9.27 -5.84
N GLN A 15 -12.28 -9.21 -4.73
CA GLN A 15 -13.47 -10.03 -4.49
C GLN A 15 -14.62 -9.64 -5.43
N LYS A 16 -14.89 -8.33 -5.58
CA LYS A 16 -15.94 -7.82 -6.45
C LYS A 16 -15.71 -8.21 -7.91
N GLU A 17 -14.48 -8.10 -8.37
CA GLU A 17 -14.07 -8.47 -9.74
C GLU A 17 -13.85 -9.97 -9.92
N LYS A 18 -14.07 -10.79 -8.87
CA LYS A 18 -13.95 -12.27 -8.88
C LYS A 18 -12.55 -12.77 -9.23
N VAL A 19 -11.52 -12.00 -8.94
CA VAL A 19 -10.11 -12.37 -9.11
C VAL A 19 -9.46 -12.89 -7.84
N ALA A 20 -10.11 -12.73 -6.69
CA ALA A 20 -9.62 -13.27 -5.41
C ALA A 20 -9.73 -14.80 -5.38
N GLY A 21 -8.59 -15.47 -5.34
CA GLY A 21 -8.49 -16.92 -5.40
C GLY A 21 -7.83 -17.55 -4.16
N LYS A 22 -7.01 -18.58 -4.39
CA LYS A 22 -6.35 -19.35 -3.33
C LYS A 22 -5.27 -18.55 -2.58
N PHE A 23 -4.55 -17.70 -3.28
CA PHE A 23 -3.46 -16.94 -2.66
C PHE A 23 -3.98 -15.76 -1.81
N VAL A 24 -5.08 -15.12 -2.21
CA VAL A 24 -5.77 -14.14 -1.38
C VAL A 24 -6.28 -14.79 -0.09
N ARG A 25 -6.92 -15.97 -0.18
CA ARG A 25 -7.35 -16.71 1.01
C ARG A 25 -6.17 -17.08 1.91
N LEU A 26 -5.08 -17.58 1.32
CA LEU A 26 -3.87 -17.93 2.06
C LEU A 26 -3.28 -16.71 2.81
N ALA A 27 -3.19 -15.55 2.14
CA ALA A 27 -2.68 -14.33 2.76
C ALA A 27 -3.54 -13.87 3.94
N GLN A 28 -4.86 -13.95 3.81
CA GLN A 28 -5.80 -13.61 4.89
C GLN A 28 -5.71 -14.60 6.07
N GLU A 29 -5.53 -15.88 5.82
CA GLU A 29 -5.32 -16.89 6.86
C GLU A 29 -3.99 -16.69 7.60
N ILE A 30 -2.92 -16.36 6.87
CA ILE A 30 -1.62 -16.02 7.47
C ILE A 30 -1.77 -14.78 8.38
N ASP A 31 -2.40 -13.71 7.91
CA ASP A 31 -2.70 -12.52 8.71
C ASP A 31 -3.40 -12.87 10.02
N HIS A 32 -4.46 -13.68 9.92
CA HIS A 32 -5.24 -14.13 11.08
C HIS A 32 -4.42 -14.99 12.07
N ILE A 33 -3.60 -15.92 11.56
CA ILE A 33 -2.78 -16.79 12.40
C ILE A 33 -1.67 -15.98 13.10
N LEU A 34 -1.02 -15.07 12.38
CA LEU A 34 0.02 -14.22 12.94
C LEU A 34 -0.53 -13.35 14.07
N TRP A 35 -1.68 -12.73 13.85
CA TRP A 35 -2.35 -11.95 14.89
C TRP A 35 -2.64 -12.77 16.15
N LYS A 36 -3.16 -13.99 16.00
CA LYS A 36 -3.45 -14.87 17.14
C LYS A 36 -2.22 -15.35 17.90
N ARG A 37 -1.10 -15.58 17.20
CA ARG A 37 0.10 -16.22 17.79
C ARG A 37 1.08 -15.24 18.39
N THR A 38 1.18 -14.04 17.85
CA THR A 38 2.27 -13.12 18.22
C THR A 38 1.81 -11.99 19.13
N GLU A 39 0.51 -11.83 19.33
CA GLU A 39 -0.11 -10.66 20.00
C GLU A 39 0.40 -9.31 19.41
N LYS A 40 1.14 -9.38 18.31
CA LYS A 40 1.60 -8.23 17.56
C LYS A 40 0.61 -7.95 16.45
N GLU A 41 0.21 -6.71 16.34
CA GLU A 41 -0.64 -6.22 15.25
C GLU A 41 0.15 -6.17 13.91
N LEU A 42 0.60 -7.35 13.46
CA LEU A 42 1.22 -7.53 12.13
C LEU A 42 0.11 -7.84 11.14
N HIS A 43 -0.47 -6.80 10.55
CA HIS A 43 -1.51 -6.96 9.56
C HIS A 43 -0.96 -6.96 8.13
N LEU A 44 -1.70 -7.63 7.24
CA LEU A 44 -1.44 -7.63 5.82
C LEU A 44 -1.45 -6.19 5.28
N ASN A 45 -0.33 -5.76 4.73
CA ASN A 45 -0.18 -4.45 4.11
C ASN A 45 -0.51 -4.50 2.61
N ILE A 46 -0.44 -3.34 1.96
CA ILE A 46 -0.73 -3.22 0.52
C ILE A 46 0.17 -4.12 -0.34
N ASP A 47 1.44 -4.30 0.02
CA ASP A 47 2.36 -5.13 -0.75
C ASP A 47 1.98 -6.61 -0.68
N GLY A 48 1.60 -7.09 0.51
CA GLY A 48 1.12 -8.46 0.70
C GLY A 48 -0.20 -8.72 -0.01
N ALA A 49 -1.15 -7.78 0.04
CA ALA A 49 -2.41 -7.88 -0.70
C ALA A 49 -2.18 -7.92 -2.22
N MET A 50 -1.33 -7.05 -2.73
CA MET A 50 -0.96 -7.01 -4.14
C MET A 50 -0.27 -8.31 -4.58
N ALA A 51 0.68 -8.83 -3.80
CA ALA A 51 1.37 -10.07 -4.11
C ALA A 51 0.39 -11.26 -4.19
N ALA A 52 -0.57 -11.34 -3.29
CA ALA A 52 -1.59 -12.39 -3.29
C ALA A 52 -2.50 -12.30 -4.53
N ILE A 53 -2.98 -11.10 -4.87
CA ILE A 53 -3.86 -10.87 -6.03
C ILE A 53 -3.11 -11.16 -7.34
N LEU A 54 -1.88 -10.67 -7.49
CA LEU A 54 -1.07 -10.94 -8.68
C LEU A 54 -0.79 -12.44 -8.85
N SER A 55 -0.61 -13.17 -7.74
CA SER A 55 -0.45 -14.63 -7.77
C SER A 55 -1.74 -15.35 -8.20
N ASP A 56 -2.91 -14.85 -7.79
CA ASP A 56 -4.21 -15.40 -8.23
C ASP A 56 -4.51 -15.07 -9.71
N LEU A 57 -3.90 -14.02 -10.25
CA LEU A 57 -3.95 -13.65 -11.68
C LEU A 57 -2.87 -14.33 -12.53
N ASP A 58 -2.10 -15.28 -11.97
CA ASP A 58 -0.98 -15.95 -12.62
C ASP A 58 0.11 -14.99 -13.18
N VAL A 59 0.24 -13.80 -12.59
CA VAL A 59 1.30 -12.85 -12.95
C VAL A 59 2.64 -13.35 -12.43
N PRO A 60 3.67 -13.46 -13.27
CA PRO A 60 4.99 -13.87 -12.81
C PRO A 60 5.52 -12.93 -11.72
N TRP A 61 6.04 -13.50 -10.63
CA TRP A 61 6.51 -12.73 -9.46
C TRP A 61 7.58 -11.67 -9.82
N GLN A 62 8.36 -11.91 -10.88
CA GLN A 62 9.37 -10.96 -11.39
C GLN A 62 8.75 -9.64 -11.86
N MET A 63 7.47 -9.68 -12.25
CA MET A 63 6.73 -8.49 -12.69
C MET A 63 6.05 -7.73 -11.55
N ALA A 64 5.98 -8.30 -10.34
CA ALA A 64 5.26 -7.67 -9.22
C ALA A 64 5.75 -6.25 -8.92
N ARG A 65 7.06 -6.01 -9.07
CA ARG A 65 7.64 -4.67 -8.88
C ARG A 65 7.10 -3.63 -9.87
N ALA A 66 6.78 -4.01 -11.10
CA ALA A 66 6.21 -3.10 -12.08
C ALA A 66 4.82 -2.61 -11.65
N PHE A 67 4.00 -3.48 -11.08
CA PHE A 67 2.67 -3.13 -10.56
C PHE A 67 2.74 -2.19 -9.34
N PHE A 68 3.84 -2.19 -8.61
CA PHE A 68 4.08 -1.21 -7.57
C PHE A 68 4.57 0.14 -8.14
N ILE A 69 5.48 0.10 -9.11
CA ILE A 69 6.12 1.31 -9.68
C ILE A 69 5.13 2.14 -10.49
N ILE A 70 4.29 1.50 -11.31
CA ILE A 70 3.35 2.21 -12.21
C ILE A 70 2.44 3.19 -11.44
N PRO A 71 1.65 2.76 -10.44
CA PRO A 71 0.80 3.69 -9.70
C PRO A 71 1.62 4.68 -8.85
N ARG A 72 2.78 4.27 -8.33
CA ARG A 72 3.66 5.14 -7.58
C ARG A 72 4.22 6.28 -8.43
N THR A 73 4.49 6.04 -9.70
CA THR A 73 4.99 7.06 -10.64
C THR A 73 4.00 8.22 -10.76
N VAL A 74 2.70 7.96 -10.81
CA VAL A 74 1.68 9.01 -10.86
C VAL A 74 1.72 9.88 -9.60
N GLY A 75 1.83 9.27 -8.42
CA GLY A 75 1.97 10.00 -7.15
C GLY A 75 3.25 10.83 -7.09
N ILE A 76 4.37 10.28 -7.56
CA ILE A 76 5.64 11.03 -7.63
C ILE A 76 5.51 12.23 -8.58
N CYS A 77 4.86 12.08 -9.72
CA CYS A 77 4.63 13.20 -10.64
C CYS A 77 3.80 14.31 -9.98
N ALA A 78 2.79 13.98 -9.19
CA ALA A 78 2.01 14.96 -8.43
C ALA A 78 2.91 15.71 -7.43
N HIS A 79 3.70 14.99 -6.63
CA HIS A 79 4.62 15.61 -5.66
C HIS A 79 5.70 16.47 -6.33
N VAL A 80 6.25 16.02 -7.46
CA VAL A 80 7.21 16.84 -8.25
C VAL A 80 6.55 18.11 -8.75
N HIS A 81 5.29 18.03 -9.19
CA HIS A 81 4.55 19.22 -9.61
C HIS A 81 4.35 20.19 -8.45
N GLU A 82 3.88 19.73 -7.31
CA GLU A 82 3.71 20.54 -6.10
C GLU A 82 5.03 21.20 -5.70
N GLU A 83 6.09 20.43 -5.61
CA GLU A 83 7.42 20.92 -5.23
C GLU A 83 7.93 21.99 -6.22
N THR A 84 7.68 21.80 -7.52
CA THR A 84 8.15 22.74 -8.56
C THR A 84 7.36 24.05 -8.59
N VAL A 85 6.05 23.99 -8.29
CA VAL A 85 5.15 25.15 -8.41
C VAL A 85 5.10 25.97 -7.13
N PHE A 86 5.10 25.30 -5.98
CA PHE A 86 4.82 25.96 -4.69
C PHE A 86 6.04 26.15 -3.83
N GLU A 87 7.16 25.47 -4.12
CA GLU A 87 8.29 25.43 -3.24
C GLU A 87 9.58 25.95 -3.89
N LYS A 88 10.53 26.37 -3.06
CA LYS A 88 11.87 26.79 -3.52
C LYS A 88 12.74 25.54 -3.73
N PRO A 89 13.49 25.46 -4.86
CA PRO A 89 14.40 24.34 -5.08
C PRO A 89 15.49 24.28 -3.98
N TYR A 90 15.92 23.07 -3.65
CA TYR A 90 16.99 22.80 -2.67
C TYR A 90 16.77 23.33 -1.26
N ARG A 91 15.54 23.40 -0.80
CA ARG A 91 15.31 23.71 0.61
C ARG A 91 15.76 22.54 1.49
N ARG A 92 16.46 22.88 2.56
CA ARG A 92 16.75 21.98 3.67
C ARG A 92 15.90 22.40 4.85
N PHE A 93 15.34 21.41 5.52
CA PHE A 93 14.63 21.62 6.78
C PHE A 93 15.47 21.01 7.89
N ASP A 94 15.55 21.69 9.00
CA ASP A 94 15.97 21.08 10.25
C ASP A 94 14.80 20.26 10.80
N ASP A 95 15.08 19.16 11.52
CA ASP A 95 14.02 18.27 12.03
C ASP A 95 12.97 19.00 12.89
N GLU A 96 13.37 20.10 13.49
CA GLU A 96 12.51 20.98 14.31
C GLU A 96 11.52 21.83 13.47
N GLU A 97 11.78 21.97 12.18
CA GLU A 97 10.93 22.74 11.24
C GLU A 97 9.89 21.88 10.53
N VAL A 98 9.92 20.57 10.76
CA VAL A 98 9.00 19.61 10.11
C VAL A 98 7.81 19.36 11.02
N GLU A 99 6.63 19.83 10.61
CA GLU A 99 5.36 19.56 11.27
C GLU A 99 4.48 18.69 10.39
N TYR A 100 3.96 17.57 10.97
CA TYR A 100 2.98 16.75 10.29
C TYR A 100 1.59 17.31 10.52
N ILE A 101 0.95 17.78 9.45
CA ILE A 101 -0.42 18.28 9.49
C ILE A 101 -1.35 17.14 9.12
N GLU A 102 -2.15 16.65 10.08
CA GLU A 102 -3.21 15.70 9.78
C GLU A 102 -4.27 16.36 8.90
N PRO A 103 -4.70 15.70 7.80
CA PRO A 103 -5.81 16.21 7.02
C PRO A 103 -7.08 16.27 7.88
N GLU A 104 -7.79 17.39 7.82
CA GLU A 104 -9.09 17.52 8.47
C GLU A 104 -10.02 16.40 7.96
N LYS A 105 -10.60 15.65 8.89
CA LYS A 105 -11.61 14.65 8.55
C LYS A 105 -12.87 15.40 8.13
N GLU A 106 -13.20 15.34 6.84
CA GLU A 106 -14.53 15.71 6.35
C GLU A 106 -15.61 14.77 6.90
#